data_25b64e8065112891f9dc4773eac183e5
#
_entry.id   25b64e8065112891f9dc4773eac183e5
#
_cell.length_a   1.000
_cell.length_b   1.000
_cell.length_c   1.000
_cell.angle_alpha   90.00
_cell.angle_beta   90.00
_cell.angle_gamma   90.00
#
_symmetry.space_group_name_H-M   'P 1'
#
loop_
_entity.id
_entity.type
_entity.pdbx_description
1 polymer ?
#
loop_
_entity_poly.entity_id
_entity_poly.type
_entity_poly.pdbx_seq_one_letter_code
_entity_poly.pdbx_strand_id
1 'polypeptide(L)'
;KLKPLRDFTVKKYLTDTLHVEEADADIYAAFARGNLGKAISLASSENFKLLHGEMLHLLKHVKEMDISELLDYIRKMKEENLDIYECLDFMQLWYRDVLMFKVTKDMNLLIFKDEYKMINETGEKVDYAGLEAILAAIDTARTRLNANVNMELAMELLLLTLKHPS
;
A
#
# COMPACT_ATOMS: atom_id res chain seq x y z
N LYS A 1 24.45 13.09 9.15
CA LYS A 1 23.17 12.46 8.81
C LYS A 1 22.23 13.50 8.23
N LEU A 2 21.81 13.30 6.98
CA LEU A 2 20.89 14.23 6.31
C LEU A 2 19.50 14.11 6.93
N LYS A 3 18.84 15.25 7.17
CA LYS A 3 17.45 15.26 7.61
C LYS A 3 16.54 14.86 6.43
N PRO A 4 15.48 14.05 6.65
CA PRO A 4 14.49 13.81 5.62
C PRO A 4 13.86 15.11 5.13
N LEU A 5 13.63 15.20 3.83
CA LEU A 5 12.87 16.30 3.24
C LEU A 5 11.39 16.14 3.57
N ARG A 6 10.65 17.23 3.53
CA ARG A 6 9.19 17.14 3.64
C ARG A 6 8.62 16.51 2.37
N ASP A 7 7.55 15.74 2.51
CA ASP A 7 6.88 15.10 1.38
C ASP A 7 6.52 16.09 0.28
N PHE A 8 6.09 17.29 0.66
CA PHE A 8 5.81 18.38 -0.28
C PHE A 8 7.04 18.75 -1.14
N THR A 9 8.22 18.84 -0.54
CA THR A 9 9.45 19.15 -1.27
C THR A 9 9.82 18.05 -2.24
N VAL A 10 9.72 16.80 -1.81
CA VAL A 10 9.97 15.62 -2.66
C VAL A 10 8.99 15.58 -3.82
N LYS A 11 7.70 15.75 -3.53
CA LYS A 11 6.64 15.79 -4.54
C LYS A 11 6.90 16.89 -5.57
N LYS A 12 7.23 18.08 -5.12
CA LYS A 12 7.51 19.22 -6.00
C LYS A 12 8.66 18.92 -6.96
N TYR A 13 9.74 18.33 -6.46
CA TYR A 13 10.86 17.93 -7.30
C TYR A 13 10.42 16.92 -8.38
N LEU A 14 9.63 15.91 -8.01
CA LEU A 14 9.15 14.90 -8.94
C LEU A 14 8.27 15.50 -10.04
N THR A 15 7.37 16.41 -9.68
CA THR A 15 6.47 17.04 -10.64
C THR A 15 7.16 18.08 -11.51
N ASP A 16 7.94 18.97 -10.92
CA ASP A 16 8.54 20.11 -11.61
C ASP A 16 9.77 19.71 -12.44
N THR A 17 10.61 18.83 -11.91
CA THR A 17 11.90 18.46 -12.53
C THR A 17 11.80 17.20 -13.37
N LEU A 18 11.14 16.16 -12.88
CA LEU A 18 11.03 14.87 -13.56
C LEU A 18 9.70 14.70 -14.32
N HIS A 19 8.80 15.68 -14.24
CA HIS A 19 7.50 15.68 -14.93
C HIS A 19 6.63 14.46 -14.59
N VAL A 20 6.74 13.95 -13.37
CA VAL A 20 5.89 12.88 -12.85
C VAL A 20 4.49 13.43 -12.63
N GLU A 21 3.46 12.67 -12.98
CA GLU A 21 2.08 13.06 -12.72
C GLU A 21 1.85 13.25 -11.23
N GLU A 22 1.00 14.21 -10.87
CA GLU A 22 0.77 14.61 -9.48
C GLU A 22 0.33 13.43 -8.59
N ALA A 23 -0.60 12.61 -9.08
CA ALA A 23 -1.08 11.46 -8.32
C ALA A 23 0.04 10.44 -8.03
N ASP A 24 0.88 10.18 -9.01
CA ASP A 24 2.02 9.26 -8.84
C ASP A 24 3.09 9.87 -7.93
N ALA A 25 3.31 11.17 -8.04
CA ALA A 25 4.28 11.88 -7.19
C ALA A 25 3.90 11.82 -5.71
N ASP A 26 2.61 11.89 -5.38
CA ASP A 26 2.11 11.71 -4.02
C ASP A 26 2.49 10.33 -3.46
N ILE A 27 2.34 9.28 -4.27
CA ILE A 27 2.65 7.90 -3.88
C ILE A 27 4.16 7.73 -3.69
N TYR A 28 4.98 8.17 -4.64
CA TYR A 28 6.43 8.06 -4.53
C TYR A 28 6.97 8.83 -3.33
N ALA A 29 6.46 10.04 -3.09
CA ALA A 29 6.85 10.85 -1.94
C ALA A 29 6.52 10.14 -0.62
N ALA A 30 5.35 9.54 -0.51
CA ALA A 30 4.94 8.81 0.68
C ALA A 30 5.84 7.60 0.95
N PHE A 31 6.17 6.82 -0.08
CA PHE A 31 7.08 5.67 0.05
C PHE A 31 8.51 6.09 0.38
N ALA A 32 8.94 7.24 -0.12
CA ALA A 32 10.32 7.72 0.05
C ALA A 32 10.59 8.29 1.45
N ARG A 33 9.57 8.72 2.17
CA ARG A 33 9.67 9.27 3.53
C ARG A 33 10.75 10.36 3.65
N GLY A 34 10.73 11.31 2.72
CA GLY A 34 11.69 12.42 2.69
C GLY A 34 13.04 12.10 2.06
N ASN A 35 13.25 10.91 1.54
CA ASN A 35 14.47 10.52 0.82
C ASN A 35 14.27 10.75 -0.67
N LEU A 36 14.84 11.85 -1.19
CA LEU A 36 14.68 12.21 -2.60
C LEU A 36 15.28 11.17 -3.55
N GLY A 37 16.44 10.60 -3.23
CA GLY A 37 17.05 9.55 -4.04
C GLY A 37 16.15 8.33 -4.17
N LYS A 38 15.51 7.92 -3.07
CA LYS A 38 14.55 6.82 -3.09
C LYS A 38 13.33 7.17 -3.95
N ALA A 39 12.80 8.38 -3.84
CA ALA A 39 11.66 8.83 -4.65
C ALA A 39 11.97 8.78 -6.14
N ILE A 40 13.15 9.25 -6.55
CA ILE A 40 13.60 9.22 -7.94
C ILE A 40 13.74 7.76 -8.42
N SER A 41 14.33 6.91 -7.61
CA SER A 41 14.50 5.50 -7.90
C SER A 41 13.15 4.79 -8.11
N LEU A 42 12.18 5.04 -7.24
CA LEU A 42 10.82 4.48 -7.36
C LEU A 42 10.13 4.96 -8.64
N ALA A 43 10.27 6.24 -8.97
CA ALA A 43 9.64 6.82 -10.15
C ALA A 43 10.13 6.20 -11.46
N SER A 44 11.35 5.66 -11.49
CA SER A 44 11.94 4.99 -12.66
C SER A 44 11.93 3.47 -12.58
N SER A 45 11.39 2.88 -11.50
CA SER A 45 11.40 1.44 -11.28
C SER A 45 10.23 0.74 -11.97
N GLU A 46 10.53 -0.14 -12.93
CA GLU A 46 9.51 -1.00 -13.55
C GLU A 46 8.93 -2.00 -12.53
N ASN A 47 9.75 -2.50 -11.62
CA ASN A 47 9.31 -3.38 -10.54
C ASN A 47 8.29 -2.71 -9.63
N PHE A 48 8.50 -1.44 -9.29
CA PHE A 48 7.55 -0.71 -8.47
C PHE A 48 6.23 -0.44 -9.20
N LYS A 49 6.27 -0.18 -10.50
CA LYS A 49 5.06 -0.03 -11.32
C LYS A 49 4.25 -1.32 -11.35
N LEU A 50 4.93 -2.45 -11.50
CA LEU A 50 4.29 -3.77 -11.44
C LEU A 50 3.65 -4.00 -10.06
N LEU A 51 4.38 -3.75 -8.99
CA LEU A 51 3.89 -3.87 -7.63
C LEU A 51 2.67 -3.00 -7.39
N HIS A 52 2.72 -1.74 -7.83
CA HIS A 52 1.61 -0.79 -7.71
C HIS A 52 0.34 -1.35 -8.37
N GLY A 53 0.45 -1.80 -9.62
CA GLY A 53 -0.70 -2.38 -10.34
C GLY A 53 -1.26 -3.63 -9.66
N GLU A 54 -0.37 -4.53 -9.22
CA GLU A 54 -0.76 -5.76 -8.54
C GLU A 54 -1.43 -5.49 -7.19
N MET A 55 -0.90 -4.56 -6.41
CA MET A 55 -1.46 -4.22 -5.11
C MET A 55 -2.82 -3.53 -5.24
N LEU A 56 -2.98 -2.62 -6.20
CA LEU A 56 -4.29 -2.02 -6.45
C LEU A 56 -5.33 -3.07 -6.82
N HIS A 57 -4.97 -4.00 -7.70
CA HIS A 57 -5.88 -5.08 -8.09
C HIS A 57 -6.29 -5.92 -6.88
N LEU A 58 -5.32 -6.34 -6.09
CA LEU A 58 -5.57 -7.13 -4.88
C LEU A 58 -6.51 -6.39 -3.91
N LEU A 59 -6.18 -5.15 -3.57
CA LEU A 59 -6.92 -4.39 -2.56
C LEU A 59 -8.34 -4.04 -3.02
N LYS A 60 -8.55 -3.86 -4.31
CA LYS A 60 -9.88 -3.63 -4.88
C LYS A 60 -10.76 -4.86 -4.89
N HIS A 61 -10.19 -6.06 -4.93
CA HIS A 61 -10.92 -7.31 -5.14
C HIS A 61 -10.81 -8.34 -4.03
N VAL A 62 -10.00 -8.08 -3.00
CA VAL A 62 -9.69 -9.06 -1.94
C VAL A 62 -10.94 -9.64 -1.28
N LYS A 63 -11.99 -8.85 -1.11
CA LYS A 63 -13.22 -9.32 -0.45
C LYS A 63 -14.02 -10.32 -1.30
N GLU A 64 -13.94 -10.21 -2.60
CA GLU A 64 -14.62 -11.12 -3.55
C GLU A 64 -13.78 -12.34 -3.90
N MET A 65 -12.48 -12.33 -3.64
CA MET A 65 -11.61 -13.47 -3.91
C MET A 65 -11.89 -14.62 -2.96
N ASP A 66 -11.98 -15.84 -3.50
CA ASP A 66 -12.02 -17.05 -2.66
C ASP A 66 -10.59 -17.41 -2.21
N ILE A 67 -10.49 -18.41 -1.32
CA ILE A 67 -9.20 -18.82 -0.75
C ILE A 67 -8.24 -19.30 -1.83
N SER A 68 -8.74 -20.02 -2.82
CA SER A 68 -7.93 -20.51 -3.95
C SER A 68 -7.32 -19.34 -4.74
N GLU A 69 -8.12 -18.31 -5.02
CA GLU A 69 -7.66 -17.11 -5.71
C GLU A 69 -6.62 -16.34 -4.87
N LEU A 70 -6.80 -16.27 -3.55
CA LEU A 70 -5.81 -15.64 -2.66
C LEU A 70 -4.48 -16.37 -2.69
N LEU A 71 -4.51 -17.72 -2.64
CA LEU A 71 -3.29 -18.52 -2.71
C LEU A 71 -2.59 -18.38 -4.06
N ASP A 72 -3.33 -18.35 -5.15
CA ASP A 72 -2.79 -18.11 -6.48
C ASP A 72 -2.13 -16.72 -6.57
N TYR A 73 -2.74 -15.74 -5.94
CA TYR A 73 -2.21 -14.38 -5.90
C TYR A 73 -0.86 -14.32 -5.16
N ILE A 74 -0.76 -15.03 -4.03
CA ILE A 74 0.49 -15.10 -3.26
C ILE A 74 1.60 -15.76 -4.09
N ARG A 75 1.28 -16.85 -4.82
CA ARG A 75 2.22 -17.47 -5.74
C ARG A 75 2.67 -16.52 -6.83
N LYS A 76 1.75 -15.74 -7.39
CA LYS A 76 2.06 -14.73 -8.40
C LYS A 76 3.02 -13.68 -7.87
N MET A 77 2.80 -13.19 -6.65
CA MET A 77 3.72 -12.23 -6.01
C MET A 77 5.14 -12.81 -5.92
N LYS A 78 5.26 -14.09 -5.58
CA LYS A 78 6.54 -14.79 -5.49
C LYS A 78 7.18 -14.97 -6.86
N GLU A 79 6.41 -15.42 -7.86
CA GLU A 79 6.89 -15.64 -9.23
C GLU A 79 7.35 -14.34 -9.89
N GLU A 80 6.64 -13.25 -9.68
CA GLU A 80 6.99 -11.93 -10.19
C GLU A 80 8.08 -11.25 -9.38
N ASN A 81 8.57 -11.91 -8.33
CA ASN A 81 9.64 -11.42 -7.46
C ASN A 81 9.36 -10.03 -6.91
N LEU A 82 8.12 -9.78 -6.47
CA LEU A 82 7.75 -8.54 -5.82
C LEU A 82 8.43 -8.44 -4.46
N ASP A 83 8.86 -7.23 -4.10
CA ASP A 83 9.37 -6.97 -2.77
C ASP A 83 8.22 -7.00 -1.76
N ILE A 84 8.19 -8.05 -0.93
CA ILE A 84 7.09 -8.27 0.02
C ILE A 84 6.98 -7.15 1.05
N TYR A 85 8.11 -6.58 1.50
CA TYR A 85 8.06 -5.46 2.44
C TYR A 85 7.47 -4.21 1.80
N GLU A 86 7.75 -3.95 0.53
CA GLU A 86 7.11 -2.87 -0.22
C GLU A 86 5.62 -3.14 -0.44
N CYS A 87 5.22 -4.40 -0.64
CA CYS A 87 3.80 -4.76 -0.68
C CYS A 87 3.10 -4.43 0.64
N LEU A 88 3.73 -4.74 1.78
CA LEU A 88 3.18 -4.40 3.09
C LEU A 88 3.10 -2.89 3.30
N ASP A 89 4.12 -2.15 2.88
CA ASP A 89 4.11 -0.68 2.93
C ASP A 89 2.95 -0.11 2.12
N PHE A 90 2.72 -0.66 0.92
CA PHE A 90 1.62 -0.24 0.06
C PHE A 90 0.27 -0.48 0.74
N MET A 91 0.07 -1.67 1.29
CA MET A 91 -1.16 -2.01 2.00
C MET A 91 -1.39 -1.09 3.20
N GLN A 92 -0.34 -0.81 3.95
CA GLN A 92 -0.40 0.08 5.11
C GLN A 92 -0.84 1.49 4.70
N LEU A 93 -0.24 2.05 3.66
CA LEU A 93 -0.60 3.38 3.16
C LEU A 93 -2.05 3.40 2.66
N TRP A 94 -2.48 2.36 1.96
CA TRP A 94 -3.85 2.24 1.48
C TRP A 94 -4.87 2.26 2.62
N TYR A 95 -4.70 1.40 3.61
CA TYR A 95 -5.66 1.33 4.71
C TYR A 95 -5.58 2.52 5.65
N ARG A 96 -4.44 3.20 5.73
CA ARG A 96 -4.36 4.50 6.40
C ARG A 96 -5.17 5.55 5.67
N ASP A 97 -5.16 5.54 4.34
CA ASP A 97 -6.02 6.40 3.53
C ASP A 97 -7.50 6.08 3.76
N VAL A 98 -7.86 4.81 3.83
CA VAL A 98 -9.25 4.40 4.14
C VAL A 98 -9.68 4.98 5.49
N LEU A 99 -8.85 4.82 6.51
CA LEU A 99 -9.13 5.36 7.85
C LEU A 99 -9.22 6.88 7.83
N MET A 100 -8.26 7.55 7.19
CA MET A 100 -8.22 9.01 7.09
C MET A 100 -9.48 9.55 6.40
N PHE A 101 -9.87 8.96 5.28
CA PHE A 101 -11.07 9.38 4.56
C PHE A 101 -12.35 9.11 5.35
N LYS A 102 -12.41 7.98 6.06
CA LYS A 102 -13.55 7.64 6.92
C LYS A 102 -13.76 8.69 8.00
N VAL A 103 -12.67 9.22 8.57
CA VAL A 103 -12.71 10.25 9.62
C VAL A 103 -13.00 11.63 9.06
N THR A 104 -12.31 12.03 7.99
CA THR A 104 -12.27 13.44 7.54
C THR A 104 -13.16 13.74 6.34
N LYS A 105 -13.44 12.75 5.50
CA LYS A 105 -14.10 12.93 4.19
C LYS A 105 -13.39 13.92 3.27
N ASP A 106 -12.10 14.17 3.52
CA ASP A 106 -11.28 15.09 2.74
C ASP A 106 -10.31 14.33 1.84
N MET A 107 -10.63 14.27 0.54
CA MET A 107 -9.79 13.57 -0.44
C MET A 107 -8.44 14.24 -0.66
N ASN A 108 -8.27 15.50 -0.27
CA ASN A 108 -6.97 16.17 -0.38
C ASN A 108 -5.92 15.62 0.59
N LEU A 109 -6.37 14.93 1.64
CA LEU A 109 -5.48 14.29 2.63
C LEU A 109 -5.02 12.90 2.21
N LEU A 110 -5.55 12.36 1.12
CA LEU A 110 -5.21 11.02 0.66
C LEU A 110 -3.89 10.98 -0.09
N ILE A 111 -3.18 9.86 0.06
CA ILE A 111 -2.01 9.53 -0.77
C ILE A 111 -2.48 9.04 -2.14
N PHE A 112 -3.48 8.16 -2.16
CA PHE A 112 -4.06 7.59 -3.38
C PHE A 112 -5.30 8.40 -3.81
N LYS A 113 -5.10 9.66 -4.19
CA LYS A 113 -6.21 10.57 -4.51
C LYS A 113 -7.10 10.08 -5.63
N ASP A 114 -6.52 9.46 -6.67
CA ASP A 114 -7.27 8.94 -7.81
C ASP A 114 -8.18 7.76 -7.46
N GLU A 115 -7.93 7.13 -6.31
CA GLU A 115 -8.68 5.96 -5.85
C GLU A 115 -9.70 6.30 -4.75
N TYR A 116 -10.06 7.56 -4.60
CA TYR A 116 -10.92 8.01 -3.49
C TYR A 116 -12.28 7.29 -3.46
N LYS A 117 -12.82 6.91 -4.61
CA LYS A 117 -14.12 6.20 -4.67
C LYS A 117 -14.03 4.82 -4.02
N MET A 118 -13.01 4.05 -4.39
CA MET A 118 -12.79 2.72 -3.81
C MET A 118 -12.41 2.82 -2.32
N ILE A 119 -11.61 3.82 -1.97
CA ILE A 119 -11.25 4.09 -0.57
C ILE A 119 -12.51 4.40 0.25
N ASN A 120 -13.40 5.21 -0.28
CA ASN A 120 -14.67 5.50 0.38
C ASN A 120 -15.55 4.25 0.53
N GLU A 121 -15.69 3.46 -0.53
CA GLU A 121 -16.47 2.21 -0.50
C GLU A 121 -15.92 1.25 0.57
N THR A 122 -14.61 1.09 0.62
CA THR A 122 -13.97 0.24 1.64
C THR A 122 -14.27 0.76 3.04
N GLY A 123 -14.17 2.07 3.25
CA GLY A 123 -14.46 2.69 4.54
C GLY A 123 -15.92 2.57 4.97
N GLU A 124 -16.85 2.49 4.03
CA GLU A 124 -18.27 2.26 4.33
C GLU A 124 -18.55 0.81 4.73
N LYS A 125 -17.79 -0.14 4.17
CA LYS A 125 -17.98 -1.58 4.41
C LYS A 125 -17.22 -2.09 5.64
N VAL A 126 -16.12 -1.44 6.00
CA VAL A 126 -15.26 -1.85 7.12
C VAL A 126 -15.37 -0.82 8.23
N ASP A 127 -15.71 -1.25 9.43
CA ASP A 127 -15.79 -0.37 10.57
C ASP A 127 -14.41 -0.03 11.16
N TYR A 128 -14.36 0.86 12.15
CA TYR A 128 -13.09 1.27 12.76
C TYR A 128 -12.34 0.11 13.39
N ALA A 129 -13.05 -0.80 14.06
CA ALA A 129 -12.43 -1.98 14.66
C ALA A 129 -11.83 -2.90 13.59
N GLY A 130 -12.51 -3.06 12.45
CA GLY A 130 -12.00 -3.81 11.31
C GLY A 130 -10.76 -3.18 10.71
N LEU A 131 -10.72 -1.85 10.55
CA LEU A 131 -9.54 -1.14 10.05
C LEU A 131 -8.36 -1.27 11.01
N GLU A 132 -8.59 -1.16 12.30
CA GLU A 132 -7.54 -1.40 13.31
C GLU A 132 -7.01 -2.83 13.22
N ALA A 133 -7.89 -3.82 13.05
CA ALA A 133 -7.48 -5.22 12.88
C ALA A 133 -6.62 -5.42 11.64
N ILE A 134 -6.96 -4.77 10.54
CA ILE A 134 -6.18 -4.84 9.29
C ILE A 134 -4.80 -4.23 9.50
N LEU A 135 -4.71 -3.03 10.07
CA LEU A 135 -3.43 -2.36 10.30
C LEU A 135 -2.55 -3.17 11.26
N ALA A 136 -3.14 -3.76 12.31
CA ALA A 136 -2.43 -4.65 13.21
C ALA A 136 -1.95 -5.93 12.49
N ALA A 137 -2.75 -6.49 11.58
CA ALA A 137 -2.38 -7.67 10.82
C ALA A 137 -1.20 -7.39 9.88
N ILE A 138 -1.12 -6.20 9.29
CA ILE A 138 0.02 -5.79 8.47
C ILE A 138 1.30 -5.76 9.31
N ASP A 139 1.24 -5.17 10.51
CA ASP A 139 2.38 -5.13 11.43
C ASP A 139 2.79 -6.54 11.88
N THR A 140 1.81 -7.41 12.14
CA THR A 140 2.06 -8.80 12.50
C THR A 140 2.73 -9.57 11.37
N ALA A 141 2.31 -9.34 10.12
CA ALA A 141 2.95 -9.94 8.96
C ALA A 141 4.42 -9.51 8.86
N ARG A 142 4.72 -8.23 9.07
CA ARG A 142 6.10 -7.73 9.13
C ARG A 142 6.93 -8.46 10.18
N THR A 143 6.39 -8.58 11.38
CA THR A 143 7.05 -9.26 12.50
C THR A 143 7.34 -10.72 12.15
N ARG A 144 6.37 -11.41 11.55
CA ARG A 144 6.54 -12.80 11.12
C ARG A 144 7.65 -12.95 10.08
N LEU A 145 7.66 -12.09 9.08
CA LEU A 145 8.70 -12.10 8.04
C LEU A 145 10.07 -11.80 8.63
N ASN A 146 10.18 -10.86 9.56
CA ASN A 146 11.44 -10.55 10.25
C ASN A 146 11.92 -11.70 11.12
N ALA A 147 11.02 -12.55 11.60
CA ALA A 147 11.33 -13.76 12.37
C ALA A 147 11.51 -15.00 11.47
N ASN A 148 11.68 -14.81 10.16
CA ASN A 148 11.86 -15.86 9.15
C ASN A 148 10.70 -16.86 9.06
N VAL A 149 9.48 -16.43 9.38
CA VAL A 149 8.29 -17.22 9.10
C VAL A 149 8.13 -17.31 7.58
N ASN A 150 7.67 -18.45 7.09
CA ASN A 150 7.41 -18.67 5.67
C ASN A 150 6.54 -17.54 5.08
N MET A 151 7.00 -16.96 3.99
CA MET A 151 6.33 -15.81 3.35
C MET A 151 4.91 -16.15 2.93
N GLU A 152 4.69 -17.31 2.34
CA GLU A 152 3.35 -17.73 1.90
C GLU A 152 2.38 -17.80 3.07
N LEU A 153 2.81 -18.37 4.21
CA LEU A 153 1.98 -18.45 5.41
C LEU A 153 1.70 -17.06 5.99
N ALA A 154 2.72 -16.22 6.11
CA ALA A 154 2.56 -14.86 6.64
C ALA A 154 1.57 -14.06 5.80
N MET A 155 1.68 -14.15 4.47
CA MET A 155 0.79 -13.44 3.55
C MET A 155 -0.61 -14.02 3.53
N GLU A 156 -0.75 -15.35 3.61
CA GLU A 156 -2.06 -16.01 3.68
C GLU A 156 -2.85 -15.52 4.90
N LEU A 157 -2.22 -15.50 6.07
CA LEU A 157 -2.86 -15.01 7.30
C LEU A 157 -3.26 -13.54 7.17
N LEU A 158 -2.41 -12.71 6.56
CA LEU A 158 -2.73 -11.31 6.32
C LEU A 158 -3.92 -11.16 5.38
N LEU A 159 -3.89 -11.80 4.22
CA LEU A 159 -4.95 -11.66 3.22
C LEU A 159 -6.31 -12.17 3.73
N LEU A 160 -6.31 -13.21 4.58
CA LEU A 160 -7.54 -13.66 5.25
C LEU A 160 -8.11 -12.57 6.15
N THR A 161 -7.27 -11.81 6.86
CA THR A 161 -7.71 -10.68 7.68
C THR A 161 -8.24 -9.54 6.81
N LEU A 162 -7.61 -9.25 5.66
CA LEU A 162 -8.11 -8.24 4.73
C LEU A 162 -9.50 -8.62 4.20
N LYS A 163 -9.72 -9.91 3.96
CA LYS A 163 -10.99 -10.43 3.48
C LYS A 163 -12.06 -10.40 4.58
N HIS A 164 -11.70 -10.77 5.78
CA HIS A 164 -12.61 -10.85 6.95
C HIS A 164 -12.00 -10.12 8.16
N PRO A 165 -12.12 -8.80 8.20
CA PRO A 165 -11.44 -7.98 9.23
C PRO A 165 -12.18 -7.92 10.58
N SER A 166 -12.83 -8.97 10.98
CA SER A 166 -13.54 -9.00 12.26
C SER A 166 -12.73 -9.60 13.38
#